data_89e0dff8365ec72c98617a3003426692
#
_entry.id   89e0dff8365ec72c98617a3003426692
#
_cell.length_a   1.000
_cell.length_b   1.000
_cell.length_c   1.000
_cell.angle_alpha   90.00
_cell.angle_beta   90.00
_cell.angle_gamma   90.00
#
_symmetry.space_group_name_H-M   'P 1'
#
loop_
_entity.id
_entity.type
_entity.pdbx_description
1 polymer ?
#
loop_
_entity_poly.entity_id
_entity_poly.type
_entity_poly.pdbx_seq_one_letter_code
_entity_poly.pdbx_strand_id
1 'polypeptide(L)'
;MIKKLQHVFALSEKGAKDLVKAVIWCFVCNLALMFPVGAVLFTIQHLLGCLEGGGSPTDGFWLYVGFALAVLVLLFVLHWFQYASLYIATYRESANRRVSLAETLRRLPLSFFGNRDLSDLTSTMIADCSSLDQMFSHYVPQLFASVGSTLVIGVCMFACDWRMALAVLWVVPVAVALTAGSKKIQDAFGTKNILNKRAVADCIQEGLETIRDIKACHRQERYLGDLEARLSAMEGSSIRSELATGVFVCSAQAFLRLGLATTVLTGGALLLAGELSFLYFLGFLFAAARLYDPLGVVLQNIAATFNTKLQIERMRSILEQPVQTGTENFHPDRYDITFDHVSFAYREGAGVLEDVSFTARQGEVTALIGPSGGGKSTACKLAARFWDVTGGKVLLGGTDVSTVDPETLLRSYSMVFQDVVLFRDTVMENIRLGRRGATDEEVLEAARAAQCDEFIRKLPQGYQTVIGENGSTLSGGERQRISIARALLKDAPVVLLDEATASLDVENESAVQTALSRLLQGKTVLVIAHLMRTVAGADHIVVLEDGHVVQQGTPAELMEQGGLYRRMVELQNESAQWRLG
;
A
#
# COMPACT_ATOMS: atom_id res chain seq x y z
N MET A 1 -19.86 20.00 2.85
CA MET A 1 -18.53 20.25 2.30
C MET A 1 -17.50 19.24 2.83
N ILE A 2 -17.29 19.10 4.13
CA ILE A 2 -16.30 18.18 4.74
C ILE A 2 -16.49 16.73 4.29
N LYS A 3 -17.72 16.17 4.37
CA LYS A 3 -18.01 14.79 3.90
C LYS A 3 -17.66 14.57 2.42
N LYS A 4 -17.88 15.59 1.57
CA LYS A 4 -17.52 15.50 0.14
C LYS A 4 -16.01 15.52 -0.05
N LEU A 5 -15.25 16.30 0.74
CA LEU A 5 -13.80 16.32 0.71
C LEU A 5 -13.21 14.99 1.22
N GLN A 6 -13.77 14.43 2.30
CA GLN A 6 -13.40 13.10 2.78
C GLN A 6 -13.54 12.05 1.69
N HIS A 7 -14.70 12.03 1.02
CA HIS A 7 -14.94 11.06 -0.04
C HIS A 7 -14.05 11.31 -1.27
N VAL A 8 -13.92 12.55 -1.77
CA VAL A 8 -13.14 12.86 -2.99
C VAL A 8 -11.65 12.56 -2.78
N PHE A 9 -11.10 12.88 -1.62
CA PHE A 9 -9.66 12.83 -1.34
C PHE A 9 -9.23 11.70 -0.39
N ALA A 10 -10.14 10.82 0.00
CA ALA A 10 -9.91 9.74 0.97
C ALA A 10 -9.18 10.24 2.25
N LEU A 11 -9.69 11.34 2.82
CA LEU A 11 -9.17 11.96 4.04
C LEU A 11 -9.97 11.54 5.27
N SER A 12 -9.32 11.55 6.42
CA SER A 12 -10.02 11.49 7.71
C SER A 12 -10.86 12.76 7.93
N GLU A 13 -11.80 12.73 8.88
CA GLU A 13 -12.57 13.93 9.21
C GLU A 13 -11.67 15.08 9.66
N LYS A 14 -10.64 14.75 10.44
CA LYS A 14 -9.65 15.72 10.89
C LYS A 14 -8.80 16.24 9.73
N GLY A 15 -8.33 15.36 8.85
CA GLY A 15 -7.56 15.73 7.65
C GLY A 15 -8.34 16.66 6.71
N ALA A 16 -9.66 16.42 6.54
CA ALA A 16 -10.51 17.30 5.75
C ALA A 16 -10.69 18.70 6.38
N LYS A 17 -10.78 18.78 7.73
CA LYS A 17 -10.82 20.08 8.45
C LYS A 17 -9.46 20.81 8.34
N ASP A 18 -8.37 20.08 8.49
CA ASP A 18 -7.01 20.62 8.39
C ASP A 18 -6.72 21.13 6.96
N LEU A 19 -7.21 20.41 5.92
CA LEU A 19 -7.13 20.88 4.53
C LEU A 19 -7.86 22.22 4.34
N VAL A 20 -9.07 22.37 4.85
CA VAL A 20 -9.80 23.65 4.78
C VAL A 20 -9.04 24.76 5.48
N LYS A 21 -8.47 24.48 6.66
CA LYS A 21 -7.63 25.44 7.40
C LYS A 21 -6.40 25.85 6.60
N ALA A 22 -5.74 24.88 5.95
CA ALA A 22 -4.59 25.14 5.08
C ALA A 22 -4.97 26.05 3.89
N VAL A 23 -6.11 25.80 3.24
CA VAL A 23 -6.64 26.66 2.16
C VAL A 23 -6.86 28.08 2.65
N ILE A 24 -7.46 28.26 3.83
CA ILE A 24 -7.72 29.58 4.41
C ILE A 24 -6.40 30.33 4.68
N TRP A 25 -5.40 29.68 5.28
CA TRP A 25 -4.11 30.32 5.53
C TRP A 25 -3.36 30.64 4.24
N CYS A 26 -3.39 29.78 3.23
CA CYS A 26 -2.82 30.08 1.91
C CYS A 26 -3.53 31.28 1.26
N PHE A 27 -4.86 31.34 1.35
CA PHE A 27 -5.65 32.45 0.83
C PHE A 27 -5.28 33.78 1.52
N VAL A 28 -5.20 33.80 2.86
CA VAL A 28 -4.81 34.98 3.64
C VAL A 28 -3.39 35.42 3.28
N CYS A 29 -2.45 34.48 3.15
CA CYS A 29 -1.08 34.79 2.74
C CYS A 29 -1.02 35.37 1.32
N ASN A 30 -1.76 34.79 0.35
CA ASN A 30 -1.81 35.32 -1.00
C ASN A 30 -2.34 36.78 -1.05
N LEU A 31 -3.34 37.11 -0.23
CA LEU A 31 -3.82 38.49 -0.09
C LEU A 31 -2.78 39.37 0.61
N ALA A 32 -2.14 38.90 1.66
CA ALA A 32 -1.14 39.66 2.41
C ALA A 32 0.10 40.01 1.56
N LEU A 33 0.41 39.23 0.51
CA LEU A 33 1.46 39.53 -0.46
C LEU A 33 1.17 40.79 -1.28
N MET A 34 -0.04 41.37 -1.19
CA MET A 34 -0.34 42.68 -1.76
C MET A 34 0.13 43.86 -0.87
N PHE A 35 0.36 43.64 0.45
CA PHE A 35 0.86 44.72 1.34
C PHE A 35 2.22 45.31 0.93
N PRO A 36 3.23 44.50 0.51
CA PRO A 36 4.47 45.08 -0.05
C PRO A 36 4.24 45.99 -1.25
N VAL A 37 3.26 45.66 -2.12
CA VAL A 37 2.91 46.51 -3.26
C VAL A 37 2.39 47.87 -2.77
N GLY A 38 1.47 47.85 -1.79
CA GLY A 38 0.97 49.06 -1.14
C GLY A 38 2.09 49.87 -0.49
N ALA A 39 3.04 49.21 0.19
CA ALA A 39 4.19 49.90 0.80
C ALA A 39 5.08 50.60 -0.23
N VAL A 40 5.37 49.93 -1.35
CA VAL A 40 6.15 50.53 -2.45
C VAL A 40 5.41 51.71 -3.06
N LEU A 41 4.11 51.59 -3.33
CA LEU A 41 3.30 52.71 -3.89
C LEU A 41 3.24 53.90 -2.94
N PHE A 42 3.09 53.68 -1.65
CA PHE A 42 3.09 54.73 -0.63
C PHE A 42 4.44 55.48 -0.60
N THR A 43 5.55 54.74 -0.70
CA THR A 43 6.90 55.34 -0.77
C THR A 43 7.10 56.12 -2.05
N ILE A 44 6.66 55.62 -3.21
CA ILE A 44 6.73 56.31 -4.49
C ILE A 44 5.89 57.58 -4.46
N GLN A 45 4.68 57.55 -3.90
CA GLN A 45 3.81 58.70 -3.77
C GLN A 45 4.47 59.84 -2.95
N HIS A 46 5.14 59.49 -1.85
CA HIS A 46 5.88 60.46 -1.05
C HIS A 46 7.04 61.08 -1.81
N LEU A 47 7.86 60.25 -2.49
CA LEU A 47 8.98 60.73 -3.28
C LEU A 47 8.54 61.67 -4.40
N LEU A 48 7.44 61.36 -5.10
CA LEU A 48 6.86 62.25 -6.10
C LEU A 48 6.40 63.55 -5.49
N GLY A 49 5.72 63.53 -4.33
CA GLY A 49 5.31 64.72 -3.61
C GLY A 49 6.51 65.61 -3.18
N CYS A 50 7.63 64.99 -2.78
CA CYS A 50 8.87 65.74 -2.48
C CYS A 50 9.48 66.37 -3.73
N LEU A 51 9.40 65.76 -4.89
CA LEU A 51 9.91 66.34 -6.15
C LEU A 51 9.08 67.53 -6.63
N GLU A 52 7.76 67.45 -6.43
CA GLU A 52 6.84 68.52 -6.81
C GLU A 52 6.83 69.69 -5.80
N GLY A 53 6.96 69.39 -4.49
CA GLY A 53 6.79 70.36 -3.40
C GLY A 53 8.09 70.84 -2.74
N GLY A 54 9.28 70.44 -3.18
CA GLY A 54 10.58 70.91 -2.64
C GLY A 54 10.90 70.36 -1.24
N GLY A 55 10.24 69.33 -0.79
CA GLY A 55 10.54 68.58 0.47
C GLY A 55 11.83 67.78 0.38
N SER A 56 12.42 67.47 1.55
CA SER A 56 13.59 66.57 1.59
C SER A 56 13.17 65.09 1.40
N PRO A 57 13.80 64.32 0.47
CA PRO A 57 13.53 62.92 0.28
C PRO A 57 13.85 62.04 1.53
N THR A 58 14.58 62.63 2.48
CA THR A 58 14.94 61.94 3.75
C THR A 58 13.91 62.15 4.85
N ASP A 59 12.96 63.09 4.65
CA ASP A 59 11.88 63.31 5.60
C ASP A 59 10.96 62.11 5.68
N GLY A 60 10.83 61.53 6.88
CA GLY A 60 10.03 60.33 7.08
C GLY A 60 10.73 59.00 6.75
N PHE A 61 12.04 59.00 6.39
CA PHE A 61 12.78 57.75 6.07
C PHE A 61 12.56 56.62 7.09
N TRP A 62 12.68 56.92 8.38
CA TRP A 62 12.48 55.95 9.45
C TRP A 62 11.03 55.42 9.55
N LEU A 63 10.05 56.23 9.11
CA LEU A 63 8.65 55.78 9.06
C LEU A 63 8.45 54.73 7.96
N TYR A 64 9.06 54.91 6.78
CA TYR A 64 9.01 53.89 5.69
C TYR A 64 9.76 52.63 6.06
N VAL A 65 10.93 52.75 6.69
CA VAL A 65 11.68 51.59 7.21
C VAL A 65 10.86 50.86 8.27
N GLY A 66 10.25 51.56 9.20
CA GLY A 66 9.38 50.99 10.23
C GLY A 66 8.16 50.27 9.64
N PHE A 67 7.51 50.91 8.63
CA PHE A 67 6.37 50.31 7.93
C PHE A 67 6.78 49.05 7.14
N ALA A 68 7.88 49.10 6.40
CA ALA A 68 8.40 47.94 5.67
C ALA A 68 8.76 46.78 6.63
N LEU A 69 9.35 47.10 7.76
CA LEU A 69 9.69 46.11 8.79
C LEU A 69 8.42 45.48 9.42
N ALA A 70 7.40 46.30 9.68
CA ALA A 70 6.11 45.82 10.18
C ALA A 70 5.42 44.88 9.17
N VAL A 71 5.43 45.22 7.88
CA VAL A 71 4.91 44.35 6.81
C VAL A 71 5.70 43.05 6.73
N LEU A 72 7.03 43.09 6.85
CA LEU A 72 7.90 41.91 6.84
C LEU A 72 7.59 40.99 8.02
N VAL A 73 7.45 41.55 9.24
CA VAL A 73 7.08 40.77 10.44
C VAL A 73 5.68 40.16 10.28
N LEU A 74 4.72 40.93 9.77
CA LEU A 74 3.37 40.44 9.49
C LEU A 74 3.40 39.24 8.52
N LEU A 75 4.11 39.37 7.41
CA LEU A 75 4.26 38.30 6.42
C LEU A 75 4.94 37.06 7.02
N PHE A 76 5.98 37.25 7.82
CA PHE A 76 6.66 36.15 8.50
C PHE A 76 5.70 35.36 9.40
N VAL A 77 4.91 36.09 10.22
CA VAL A 77 3.91 35.46 11.11
C VAL A 77 2.84 34.70 10.31
N LEU A 78 2.32 35.29 9.26
CA LEU A 78 1.30 34.65 8.41
C LEU A 78 1.86 33.41 7.71
N HIS A 79 3.08 33.48 7.16
CA HIS A 79 3.73 32.34 6.53
C HIS A 79 4.05 31.23 7.54
N TRP A 80 4.38 31.57 8.79
CA TRP A 80 4.56 30.59 9.86
C TRP A 80 3.27 29.76 10.08
N PHE A 81 2.12 30.43 10.22
CA PHE A 81 0.84 29.73 10.37
C PHE A 81 0.44 28.94 9.12
N GLN A 82 0.70 29.49 7.94
CA GLN A 82 0.50 28.78 6.68
C GLN A 82 1.34 27.50 6.64
N TYR A 83 2.64 27.61 6.90
CA TYR A 83 3.58 26.51 6.88
C TYR A 83 3.16 25.42 7.89
N ALA A 84 2.87 25.80 9.13
CA ALA A 84 2.40 24.86 10.14
C ALA A 84 1.11 24.14 9.73
N SER A 85 0.15 24.86 9.11
CA SER A 85 -1.11 24.28 8.65
C SER A 85 -0.94 23.36 7.43
N LEU A 86 0.01 23.65 6.54
CA LEU A 86 0.29 22.83 5.37
C LEU A 86 1.05 21.57 5.72
N TYR A 87 2.20 21.69 6.39
CA TYR A 87 3.14 20.58 6.54
C TYR A 87 2.83 19.72 7.75
N ILE A 88 2.64 20.30 8.93
CA ILE A 88 2.42 19.52 10.16
C ILE A 88 1.12 18.73 10.06
N ALA A 89 0.05 19.37 9.56
CA ALA A 89 -1.23 18.71 9.39
C ALA A 89 -1.16 17.56 8.35
N THR A 90 -0.52 17.81 7.19
CA THR A 90 -0.38 16.83 6.12
C THR A 90 0.43 15.61 6.56
N TYR A 91 1.58 15.79 7.20
CA TYR A 91 2.39 14.67 7.66
C TYR A 91 1.71 13.84 8.76
N ARG A 92 0.94 14.49 9.62
CA ARG A 92 0.12 13.78 10.62
C ARG A 92 -0.98 12.95 9.96
N GLU A 93 -1.68 13.52 8.99
CA GLU A 93 -2.71 12.81 8.22
C GLU A 93 -2.09 11.67 7.40
N SER A 94 -0.91 11.86 6.85
CA SER A 94 -0.14 10.83 6.14
C SER A 94 0.17 9.63 7.04
N ALA A 95 0.66 9.89 8.25
CA ALA A 95 0.92 8.82 9.22
C ALA A 95 -0.38 8.07 9.57
N ASN A 96 -1.46 8.79 9.86
CA ASN A 96 -2.77 8.19 10.15
C ASN A 96 -3.30 7.35 8.98
N ARG A 97 -3.11 7.81 7.75
CA ARG A 97 -3.53 7.09 6.53
C ARG A 97 -2.78 5.77 6.38
N ARG A 98 -1.45 5.77 6.57
CA ARG A 98 -0.65 4.54 6.52
C ARG A 98 -1.05 3.56 7.62
N VAL A 99 -1.30 4.05 8.83
CA VAL A 99 -1.81 3.23 9.94
C VAL A 99 -3.19 2.66 9.61
N SER A 100 -4.10 3.48 9.06
CA SER A 100 -5.44 3.02 8.66
C SER A 100 -5.38 1.96 7.55
N LEU A 101 -4.51 2.13 6.55
CA LEU A 101 -4.29 1.11 5.52
C LEU A 101 -3.74 -0.18 6.11
N ALA A 102 -2.73 -0.10 6.99
CA ALA A 102 -2.17 -1.27 7.66
C ALA A 102 -3.21 -1.99 8.53
N GLU A 103 -4.06 -1.25 9.26
CA GLU A 103 -5.14 -1.82 10.05
C GLU A 103 -6.23 -2.47 9.17
N THR A 104 -6.54 -1.88 8.01
CA THR A 104 -7.45 -2.50 7.05
C THR A 104 -6.85 -3.79 6.51
N LEU A 105 -5.58 -3.75 6.05
CA LEU A 105 -4.88 -4.94 5.55
C LEU A 105 -4.85 -6.06 6.60
N ARG A 106 -4.63 -5.74 7.88
CA ARG A 106 -4.67 -6.73 8.98
C ARG A 106 -6.01 -7.45 9.07
N ARG A 107 -7.13 -6.76 8.77
CA ARG A 107 -8.50 -7.31 8.85
C ARG A 107 -8.98 -7.98 7.58
N LEU A 108 -8.26 -7.79 6.47
CA LEU A 108 -8.65 -8.42 5.21
C LEU A 108 -8.43 -9.94 5.26
N PRO A 109 -9.29 -10.72 4.58
CA PRO A 109 -9.11 -12.16 4.50
C PRO A 109 -7.79 -12.52 3.80
N LEU A 110 -7.20 -13.65 4.14
CA LEU A 110 -5.96 -14.11 3.50
C LEU A 110 -6.14 -14.35 1.99
N SER A 111 -7.36 -14.59 1.54
CA SER A 111 -7.74 -14.66 0.12
C SER A 111 -7.37 -13.40 -0.67
N PHE A 112 -7.45 -12.24 -0.04
CA PHE A 112 -7.08 -10.96 -0.65
C PHE A 112 -5.60 -10.94 -1.08
N PHE A 113 -4.71 -11.45 -0.22
CA PHE A 113 -3.27 -11.50 -0.49
C PHE A 113 -2.87 -12.55 -1.53
N GLY A 114 -3.65 -13.62 -1.67
CA GLY A 114 -3.43 -14.64 -2.71
C GLY A 114 -3.78 -14.16 -4.13
N ASN A 115 -4.60 -13.13 -4.26
CA ASN A 115 -5.06 -12.60 -5.53
C ASN A 115 -4.39 -11.27 -5.95
N ARG A 116 -3.53 -10.71 -5.09
CA ARG A 116 -2.84 -9.44 -5.33
C ARG A 116 -1.34 -9.57 -5.17
N ASP A 117 -0.64 -8.84 -5.99
CA ASP A 117 0.81 -8.72 -5.89
C ASP A 117 1.19 -7.88 -4.66
N LEU A 118 2.06 -8.42 -3.80
CA LEU A 118 2.61 -7.74 -2.62
C LEU A 118 3.37 -6.47 -2.99
N SER A 119 4.02 -6.45 -4.15
CA SER A 119 4.74 -5.28 -4.64
C SER A 119 3.79 -4.12 -4.95
N ASP A 120 2.59 -4.42 -5.50
CA ASP A 120 1.54 -3.42 -5.75
C ASP A 120 0.99 -2.83 -4.44
N LEU A 121 0.75 -3.66 -3.43
CA LEU A 121 0.32 -3.22 -2.08
C LEU A 121 1.38 -2.34 -1.41
N THR A 122 2.64 -2.75 -1.46
CA THR A 122 3.77 -2.00 -0.92
C THR A 122 3.93 -0.66 -1.63
N SER A 123 3.83 -0.64 -2.97
CA SER A 123 3.85 0.58 -3.78
C SER A 123 2.72 1.53 -3.39
N THR A 124 1.50 1.01 -3.17
CA THR A 124 0.36 1.82 -2.72
C THR A 124 0.60 2.43 -1.34
N MET A 125 1.13 1.65 -0.39
CA MET A 125 1.40 2.14 0.97
C MET A 125 2.54 3.18 1.02
N ILE A 126 3.56 3.05 0.18
CA ILE A 126 4.76 3.91 0.22
C ILE A 126 4.66 5.02 -0.83
N ALA A 127 4.62 4.66 -2.12
CA ALA A 127 4.72 5.61 -3.22
C ALA A 127 3.45 6.42 -3.42
N ASP A 128 2.27 5.78 -3.48
CA ASP A 128 1.01 6.48 -3.68
C ASP A 128 0.67 7.38 -2.49
N CYS A 129 0.90 6.92 -1.24
CA CYS A 129 0.74 7.77 -0.06
C CYS A 129 1.69 8.97 -0.07
N SER A 130 2.96 8.79 -0.47
CA SER A 130 3.93 9.91 -0.55
C SER A 130 3.55 10.92 -1.63
N SER A 131 3.01 10.48 -2.77
CA SER A 131 2.49 11.37 -3.81
C SER A 131 1.28 12.16 -3.32
N LEU A 132 0.39 11.53 -2.54
CA LEU A 132 -0.73 12.21 -1.89
C LEU A 132 -0.26 13.24 -0.85
N ASP A 133 0.83 12.96 -0.12
CA ASP A 133 1.40 13.90 0.83
C ASP A 133 1.88 15.18 0.11
N GLN A 134 2.57 15.06 -1.02
CA GLN A 134 2.96 16.20 -1.85
C GLN A 134 1.75 16.98 -2.36
N MET A 135 0.71 16.27 -2.79
CA MET A 135 -0.50 16.92 -3.28
C MET A 135 -1.20 17.76 -2.22
N PHE A 136 -1.34 17.24 -1.00
CA PHE A 136 -2.01 17.95 0.09
C PHE A 136 -1.15 19.04 0.74
N SER A 137 0.18 18.90 0.73
CA SER A 137 1.08 19.92 1.26
C SER A 137 1.38 21.06 0.29
N HIS A 138 1.36 20.79 -1.03
CA HIS A 138 1.82 21.79 -2.01
C HIS A 138 0.74 22.22 -3.02
N TYR A 139 -0.09 21.28 -3.54
CA TYR A 139 -0.86 21.56 -4.74
C TYR A 139 -2.30 21.98 -4.45
N VAL A 140 -3.05 21.16 -3.72
CA VAL A 140 -4.49 21.38 -3.51
C VAL A 140 -4.80 22.65 -2.71
N PRO A 141 -4.15 22.92 -1.56
CA PRO A 141 -4.42 24.14 -0.80
C PRO A 141 -4.10 25.40 -1.59
N GLN A 142 -2.96 25.41 -2.28
CA GLN A 142 -2.52 26.55 -3.08
C GLN A 142 -3.43 26.80 -4.28
N LEU A 143 -3.92 25.75 -4.94
CA LEU A 143 -4.86 25.87 -6.06
C LEU A 143 -6.15 26.60 -5.64
N PHE A 144 -6.81 26.13 -4.59
CA PHE A 144 -8.05 26.76 -4.12
C PHE A 144 -7.81 28.18 -3.57
N ALA A 145 -6.72 28.37 -2.85
CA ALA A 145 -6.34 29.69 -2.33
C ALA A 145 -6.04 30.68 -3.45
N SER A 146 -5.31 30.28 -4.49
CA SER A 146 -4.97 31.16 -5.61
C SER A 146 -6.18 31.52 -6.45
N VAL A 147 -7.11 30.60 -6.69
CA VAL A 147 -8.38 30.95 -7.37
C VAL A 147 -9.16 31.95 -6.54
N GLY A 148 -9.31 31.73 -5.24
CA GLY A 148 -10.04 32.65 -4.35
C GLY A 148 -9.38 34.03 -4.27
N SER A 149 -8.06 34.11 -4.07
CA SER A 149 -7.32 35.36 -3.98
C SER A 149 -7.33 36.13 -5.31
N THR A 150 -7.20 35.46 -6.45
CA THR A 150 -7.32 36.05 -7.77
C THR A 150 -8.69 36.69 -8.00
N LEU A 151 -9.77 36.04 -7.57
CA LEU A 151 -11.12 36.60 -7.66
C LEU A 151 -11.25 37.87 -6.82
N VAL A 152 -10.79 37.86 -5.55
CA VAL A 152 -10.87 39.04 -4.68
C VAL A 152 -10.04 40.20 -5.23
N ILE A 153 -8.77 39.94 -5.60
CA ILE A 153 -7.89 40.94 -6.18
C ILE A 153 -8.49 41.49 -7.49
N GLY A 154 -9.03 40.61 -8.34
CA GLY A 154 -9.70 40.97 -9.57
C GLY A 154 -10.88 41.90 -9.35
N VAL A 155 -11.75 41.63 -8.39
CA VAL A 155 -12.87 42.52 -8.02
C VAL A 155 -12.36 43.86 -7.55
N CYS A 156 -11.31 43.91 -6.72
CA CYS A 156 -10.69 45.19 -6.30
C CYS A 156 -10.12 45.97 -7.49
N MET A 157 -9.46 45.29 -8.43
CA MET A 157 -8.93 45.91 -9.65
C MET A 157 -10.04 46.49 -10.53
N PHE A 158 -11.15 45.75 -10.71
CA PHE A 158 -12.33 46.25 -11.46
C PHE A 158 -12.97 47.46 -10.79
N ALA A 159 -12.99 47.53 -9.47
CA ALA A 159 -13.50 48.68 -8.73
C ALA A 159 -12.61 49.94 -8.91
N CYS A 160 -11.29 49.76 -9.16
CA CYS A 160 -10.36 50.86 -9.41
C CYS A 160 -10.45 51.38 -10.87
N ASP A 161 -10.24 50.52 -11.85
CA ASP A 161 -10.39 50.82 -13.28
C ASP A 161 -10.65 49.55 -14.06
N TRP A 162 -11.83 49.42 -14.67
CA TRP A 162 -12.25 48.22 -15.38
C TRP A 162 -11.42 47.92 -16.63
N ARG A 163 -10.87 48.93 -17.31
CA ARG A 163 -10.04 48.80 -18.52
C ARG A 163 -8.70 48.18 -18.18
N MET A 164 -8.07 48.68 -17.13
CA MET A 164 -6.83 48.12 -16.60
C MET A 164 -7.02 46.74 -16.04
N ALA A 165 -8.14 46.50 -15.31
CA ALA A 165 -8.48 45.16 -14.80
C ALA A 165 -8.65 44.13 -15.92
N LEU A 166 -9.33 44.47 -17.02
CA LEU A 166 -9.43 43.64 -18.20
C LEU A 166 -8.08 43.35 -18.83
N ALA A 167 -7.21 44.40 -18.97
CA ALA A 167 -5.86 44.22 -19.52
C ALA A 167 -4.99 43.25 -18.73
N VAL A 168 -5.20 43.16 -17.41
CA VAL A 168 -4.51 42.20 -16.53
C VAL A 168 -5.16 40.82 -16.56
N LEU A 169 -6.49 40.70 -16.50
CA LEU A 169 -7.15 39.43 -16.16
C LEU A 169 -7.52 38.58 -17.37
N TRP A 170 -7.60 39.12 -18.60
CA TRP A 170 -7.99 38.33 -19.79
C TRP A 170 -7.08 37.13 -20.07
N VAL A 171 -5.82 37.20 -19.69
CA VAL A 171 -4.82 36.14 -19.89
C VAL A 171 -5.06 34.93 -18.97
N VAL A 172 -5.72 35.12 -17.82
CA VAL A 172 -5.95 34.05 -16.84
C VAL A 172 -6.86 32.94 -17.38
N PRO A 173 -8.07 33.24 -17.92
CA PRO A 173 -8.91 32.19 -18.49
C PRO A 173 -8.27 31.52 -19.71
N VAL A 174 -7.46 32.21 -20.50
CA VAL A 174 -6.73 31.64 -21.64
C VAL A 174 -5.67 30.65 -21.14
N ALA A 175 -4.86 31.02 -20.15
CA ALA A 175 -3.84 30.16 -19.57
C ALA A 175 -4.46 28.89 -18.92
N VAL A 176 -5.58 29.05 -18.21
CA VAL A 176 -6.33 27.90 -17.64
C VAL A 176 -6.90 27.01 -18.75
N ALA A 177 -7.47 27.60 -19.82
CA ALA A 177 -8.01 26.83 -20.95
C ALA A 177 -6.91 26.05 -21.68
N LEU A 178 -5.73 26.62 -21.88
CA LEU A 178 -4.56 25.93 -22.46
C LEU A 178 -4.15 24.72 -21.61
N THR A 179 -4.03 24.90 -20.29
CA THR A 179 -3.64 23.82 -19.38
C THR A 179 -4.72 22.75 -19.29
N ALA A 180 -6.00 23.12 -19.17
CA ALA A 180 -7.09 22.17 -19.12
C ALA A 180 -7.27 21.42 -20.45
N GLY A 181 -7.10 22.09 -21.57
CA GLY A 181 -7.19 21.50 -22.93
C GLY A 181 -6.07 20.48 -23.21
N SER A 182 -4.92 20.63 -22.60
CA SER A 182 -3.79 19.70 -22.74
C SER A 182 -3.98 18.36 -22.01
N LYS A 183 -4.97 18.25 -21.11
CA LYS A 183 -5.17 17.08 -20.25
C LYS A 183 -5.17 15.75 -20.99
N LYS A 184 -5.95 15.63 -22.07
CA LYS A 184 -6.04 14.39 -22.86
C LYS A 184 -4.69 13.94 -23.42
N ILE A 185 -3.88 14.91 -23.85
CA ILE A 185 -2.54 14.64 -24.43
C ILE A 185 -1.60 14.21 -23.30
N GLN A 186 -1.60 14.93 -22.18
CA GLN A 186 -0.78 14.59 -21.01
C GLN A 186 -1.16 13.21 -20.43
N ASP A 187 -2.45 12.90 -20.30
CA ASP A 187 -2.94 11.61 -19.82
C ASP A 187 -2.47 10.46 -20.74
N ALA A 188 -2.51 10.64 -22.06
CA ALA A 188 -2.09 9.62 -23.02
C ALA A 188 -0.57 9.32 -22.90
N PHE A 189 0.26 10.36 -22.87
CA PHE A 189 1.71 10.19 -22.71
C PHE A 189 2.07 9.70 -21.30
N GLY A 190 1.41 10.21 -20.27
CA GLY A 190 1.61 9.81 -18.88
C GLY A 190 1.28 8.34 -18.64
N THR A 191 0.14 7.86 -19.16
CA THR A 191 -0.24 6.43 -19.05
C THR A 191 0.80 5.53 -19.70
N LYS A 192 1.26 5.87 -20.91
CA LYS A 192 2.29 5.10 -21.61
C LYS A 192 3.61 5.08 -20.82
N ASN A 193 3.99 6.21 -20.22
CA ASN A 193 5.18 6.31 -19.38
C ASN A 193 5.07 5.42 -18.13
N ILE A 194 3.91 5.40 -17.46
CA ILE A 194 3.66 4.54 -16.30
C ILE A 194 3.75 3.06 -16.68
N LEU A 195 3.17 2.66 -17.80
CA LEU A 195 3.25 1.27 -18.29
C LEU A 195 4.68 0.84 -18.57
N ASN A 196 5.48 1.70 -19.24
CA ASN A 196 6.89 1.39 -19.52
C ASN A 196 7.73 1.33 -18.23
N LYS A 197 7.50 2.20 -17.25
CA LYS A 197 8.15 2.14 -15.93
C LYS A 197 7.86 0.83 -15.21
N ARG A 198 6.61 0.36 -15.26
CA ARG A 198 6.23 -0.95 -14.70
C ARG A 198 6.94 -2.09 -15.42
N ALA A 199 6.94 -2.10 -16.75
CA ALA A 199 7.61 -3.14 -17.52
C ALA A 199 9.11 -3.25 -17.24
N VAL A 200 9.77 -2.13 -16.90
CA VAL A 200 11.18 -2.13 -16.45
C VAL A 200 11.28 -2.71 -15.03
N ALA A 201 10.41 -2.29 -14.11
CA ALA A 201 10.41 -2.81 -12.73
C ALA A 201 10.17 -4.32 -12.70
N ASP A 202 9.19 -4.81 -13.46
CA ASP A 202 8.87 -6.24 -13.58
C ASP A 202 10.08 -7.02 -14.16
N CYS A 203 10.76 -6.49 -15.18
CA CYS A 203 11.95 -7.12 -15.75
C CYS A 203 13.11 -7.20 -14.75
N ILE A 204 13.32 -6.13 -13.96
CA ILE A 204 14.36 -6.12 -12.92
C ILE A 204 14.01 -7.13 -11.82
N GLN A 205 12.76 -7.17 -11.36
CA GLN A 205 12.32 -8.11 -10.36
C GLN A 205 12.48 -9.56 -10.85
N GLU A 206 11.99 -9.89 -12.05
CA GLU A 206 12.17 -11.20 -12.67
C GLU A 206 13.64 -11.60 -12.76
N GLY A 207 14.51 -10.65 -13.17
CA GLY A 207 15.93 -10.88 -13.26
C GLY A 207 16.60 -11.15 -11.91
N LEU A 208 16.17 -10.49 -10.84
CA LEU A 208 16.68 -10.73 -9.48
C LEU A 208 16.21 -12.07 -8.94
N GLU A 209 14.97 -12.44 -9.15
CA GLU A 209 14.38 -13.72 -8.72
C GLU A 209 15.03 -14.90 -9.44
N THR A 210 15.29 -14.75 -10.77
CA THR A 210 15.83 -15.82 -11.62
C THR A 210 17.32 -15.69 -11.88
N ILE A 211 18.07 -14.86 -11.13
CA ILE A 211 19.50 -14.57 -11.39
C ILE A 211 20.38 -15.83 -11.42
N ARG A 212 20.04 -16.83 -10.61
CA ARG A 212 20.75 -18.12 -10.57
C ARG A 212 20.59 -18.89 -11.89
N ASP A 213 19.36 -18.93 -12.40
CA ASP A 213 19.01 -19.63 -13.64
C ASP A 213 19.58 -18.90 -14.86
N ILE A 214 19.51 -17.56 -14.87
CA ILE A 214 20.15 -16.71 -15.90
C ILE A 214 21.64 -17.02 -15.98
N LYS A 215 22.34 -17.11 -14.83
CA LYS A 215 23.77 -17.45 -14.77
C LYS A 215 24.05 -18.89 -15.17
N ALA A 216 23.26 -19.83 -14.67
CA ALA A 216 23.42 -21.25 -14.96
C ALA A 216 23.21 -21.58 -16.45
N CYS A 217 22.27 -20.88 -17.09
CA CYS A 217 21.93 -21.08 -18.50
C CYS A 217 22.72 -20.16 -19.47
N HIS A 218 23.68 -19.38 -18.97
CA HIS A 218 24.47 -18.43 -19.77
C HIS A 218 23.61 -17.45 -20.59
N ARG A 219 22.51 -16.92 -19.96
CA ARG A 219 21.54 -16.02 -20.61
C ARG A 219 21.71 -14.54 -20.26
N GLN A 220 22.85 -14.14 -19.65
CA GLN A 220 23.09 -12.78 -19.16
C GLN A 220 22.97 -11.73 -20.27
N GLU A 221 23.58 -11.98 -21.44
CA GLU A 221 23.55 -11.04 -22.57
C GLU A 221 22.12 -10.81 -23.09
N ARG A 222 21.33 -11.89 -23.19
CA ARG A 222 19.93 -11.78 -23.62
C ARG A 222 19.10 -10.99 -22.63
N TYR A 223 19.24 -11.28 -21.32
CA TYR A 223 18.55 -10.56 -20.27
C TYR A 223 18.91 -9.07 -20.27
N LEU A 224 20.21 -8.74 -20.38
CA LEU A 224 20.68 -7.35 -20.46
C LEU A 224 20.13 -6.64 -21.70
N GLY A 225 20.10 -7.31 -22.86
CA GLY A 225 19.51 -6.76 -24.07
C GLY A 225 18.02 -6.46 -23.95
N ASP A 226 17.25 -7.38 -23.33
CA ASP A 226 15.81 -7.17 -23.06
C ASP A 226 15.58 -6.02 -22.06
N LEU A 227 16.40 -5.93 -21.01
CA LEU A 227 16.36 -4.83 -20.05
C LEU A 227 16.70 -3.49 -20.69
N GLU A 228 17.76 -3.42 -21.51
CA GLU A 228 18.18 -2.22 -22.22
C GLU A 228 17.09 -1.73 -23.20
N ALA A 229 16.45 -2.63 -23.91
CA ALA A 229 15.33 -2.30 -24.80
C ALA A 229 14.15 -1.69 -24.03
N ARG A 230 13.77 -2.26 -22.86
CA ARG A 230 12.71 -1.73 -22.00
C ARG A 230 13.11 -0.39 -21.37
N LEU A 231 14.36 -0.22 -20.93
CA LEU A 231 14.88 1.04 -20.40
C LEU A 231 14.84 2.14 -21.47
N SER A 232 15.28 1.86 -22.70
CA SER A 232 15.20 2.80 -23.82
C SER A 232 13.75 3.20 -24.16
N ALA A 233 12.81 2.24 -24.12
CA ALA A 233 11.38 2.53 -24.30
C ALA A 233 10.82 3.40 -23.17
N MET A 234 11.24 3.16 -21.92
CA MET A 234 10.88 3.97 -20.76
C MET A 234 11.45 5.39 -20.87
N GLU A 235 12.75 5.51 -21.21
CA GLU A 235 13.41 6.81 -21.42
C GLU A 235 12.69 7.63 -22.48
N GLY A 236 12.46 7.06 -23.67
CA GLY A 236 11.75 7.73 -24.75
C GLY A 236 10.32 8.14 -24.38
N SER A 237 9.61 7.33 -23.59
CA SER A 237 8.26 7.69 -23.10
C SER A 237 8.30 8.77 -22.02
N SER A 238 9.31 8.75 -21.15
CA SER A 238 9.52 9.77 -20.12
C SER A 238 9.81 11.13 -20.74
N ILE A 239 10.75 11.19 -21.70
CA ILE A 239 11.09 12.42 -22.43
C ILE A 239 9.85 13.00 -23.12
N ARG A 240 9.05 12.17 -23.82
CA ARG A 240 7.83 12.64 -24.49
C ARG A 240 6.78 13.14 -23.52
N SER A 241 6.61 12.48 -22.37
CA SER A 241 5.68 12.90 -21.32
C SER A 241 6.10 14.23 -20.70
N GLU A 242 7.40 14.41 -20.38
CA GLU A 242 7.94 15.65 -19.82
C GLU A 242 7.87 16.80 -20.83
N LEU A 243 8.23 16.57 -22.08
CA LEU A 243 8.13 17.59 -23.12
C LEU A 243 6.68 18.00 -23.36
N ALA A 244 5.75 17.06 -23.42
CA ALA A 244 4.33 17.37 -23.58
C ALA A 244 3.84 18.25 -22.41
N THR A 245 4.15 17.89 -21.16
CA THR A 245 3.79 18.69 -19.99
C THR A 245 4.47 20.06 -20.02
N GLY A 246 5.78 20.10 -20.26
CA GLY A 246 6.60 21.30 -20.29
C GLY A 246 6.12 22.30 -21.32
N VAL A 247 5.87 21.88 -22.57
CA VAL A 247 5.39 22.77 -23.64
C VAL A 247 4.08 23.45 -23.26
N PHE A 248 3.09 22.69 -22.77
CA PHE A 248 1.79 23.29 -22.41
C PHE A 248 1.88 24.20 -21.18
N VAL A 249 2.63 23.78 -20.14
CA VAL A 249 2.79 24.60 -18.93
C VAL A 249 3.58 25.86 -19.22
N CYS A 250 4.72 25.76 -19.92
CA CYS A 250 5.52 26.93 -20.30
C CYS A 250 4.75 27.88 -21.22
N SER A 251 3.97 27.33 -22.16
CA SER A 251 3.11 28.16 -23.02
C SER A 251 2.07 28.93 -22.18
N ALA A 252 1.38 28.25 -21.25
CA ALA A 252 0.41 28.89 -20.38
C ALA A 252 1.04 29.97 -19.49
N GLN A 253 2.24 29.73 -18.95
CA GLN A 253 3.00 30.74 -18.19
C GLN A 253 3.46 31.92 -19.07
N ALA A 254 3.88 31.65 -20.30
CA ALA A 254 4.23 32.70 -21.24
C ALA A 254 3.01 33.58 -21.58
N PHE A 255 1.83 32.96 -21.77
CA PHE A 255 0.58 33.74 -21.94
C PHE A 255 0.24 34.60 -20.73
N LEU A 256 0.44 34.13 -19.49
CA LEU A 256 0.28 34.97 -18.30
C LEU A 256 1.17 36.21 -18.36
N ARG A 257 2.42 36.06 -18.82
CA ARG A 257 3.35 37.21 -18.92
C ARG A 257 2.95 38.23 -20.01
N LEU A 258 2.18 37.82 -21.04
CA LEU A 258 1.58 38.74 -21.99
C LEU A 258 0.61 39.73 -21.32
N GLY A 259 0.02 39.35 -20.21
CA GLY A 259 -0.81 40.27 -19.41
C GLY A 259 -0.05 41.47 -18.88
N LEU A 260 1.25 41.38 -18.59
CA LEU A 260 2.07 42.52 -18.25
C LEU A 260 2.23 43.47 -19.46
N ALA A 261 2.47 42.92 -20.64
CA ALA A 261 2.59 43.72 -21.86
C ALA A 261 1.29 44.47 -22.17
N THR A 262 0.13 43.80 -22.09
CA THR A 262 -1.17 44.44 -22.30
C THR A 262 -1.48 45.47 -21.23
N THR A 263 -1.06 45.26 -19.98
CA THR A 263 -1.17 46.24 -18.89
C THR A 263 -0.34 47.49 -19.18
N VAL A 264 0.91 47.32 -19.65
CA VAL A 264 1.78 48.46 -20.04
C VAL A 264 1.20 49.22 -21.21
N LEU A 265 0.74 48.54 -22.26
CA LEU A 265 0.18 49.19 -23.45
C LEU A 265 -1.11 49.98 -23.13
N THR A 266 -2.05 49.33 -22.43
CA THR A 266 -3.33 49.97 -22.05
C THR A 266 -3.09 51.11 -21.07
N GLY A 267 -2.27 50.85 -20.04
CA GLY A 267 -1.97 51.87 -19.03
C GLY A 267 -1.18 53.06 -19.59
N GLY A 268 -0.23 52.80 -20.50
CA GLY A 268 0.50 53.84 -21.21
C GLY A 268 -0.42 54.71 -22.07
N ALA A 269 -1.35 54.11 -22.81
CA ALA A 269 -2.34 54.83 -23.61
C ALA A 269 -3.27 55.71 -22.74
N LEU A 270 -3.76 55.18 -21.62
CA LEU A 270 -4.60 55.92 -20.67
C LEU A 270 -3.85 57.01 -19.93
N LEU A 271 -2.58 56.82 -19.63
CA LEU A 271 -1.72 57.82 -19.02
C LEU A 271 -1.46 58.97 -19.98
N LEU A 272 -1.17 58.70 -21.26
CA LEU A 272 -1.00 59.70 -22.29
C LEU A 272 -2.29 60.49 -22.59
N ALA A 273 -3.44 59.85 -22.47
CA ALA A 273 -4.74 60.47 -22.57
C ALA A 273 -5.11 61.33 -21.35
N GLY A 274 -4.33 61.30 -20.26
CA GLY A 274 -4.62 62.01 -19.02
C GLY A 274 -5.76 61.41 -18.18
N GLU A 275 -6.21 60.17 -18.54
CA GLU A 275 -7.34 59.48 -17.88
C GLU A 275 -6.91 58.61 -16.69
N LEU A 276 -5.60 58.34 -16.57
CA LEU A 276 -5.04 57.51 -15.49
C LEU A 276 -3.85 58.21 -14.86
N SER A 277 -3.74 58.21 -13.52
CA SER A 277 -2.55 58.75 -12.87
C SER A 277 -1.39 57.74 -12.92
N PHE A 278 -0.15 58.27 -12.91
CA PHE A 278 1.06 57.44 -12.93
C PHE A 278 1.12 56.43 -11.75
N LEU A 279 0.63 56.85 -10.58
CA LEU A 279 0.61 55.99 -9.39
C LEU A 279 -0.34 54.80 -9.56
N TYR A 280 -1.54 55.02 -10.14
CA TYR A 280 -2.47 53.93 -10.44
C TYR A 280 -1.89 52.96 -11.50
N PHE A 281 -1.25 53.50 -12.55
CA PHE A 281 -0.57 52.70 -13.56
C PHE A 281 0.48 51.75 -12.93
N LEU A 282 1.37 52.29 -12.07
CA LEU A 282 2.36 51.48 -11.35
C LEU A 282 1.69 50.45 -10.42
N GLY A 283 0.61 50.84 -9.75
CA GLY A 283 -0.17 49.96 -8.88
C GLY A 283 -0.68 48.72 -9.62
N PHE A 284 -1.30 48.93 -10.80
CA PHE A 284 -1.77 47.83 -11.64
C PHE A 284 -0.62 46.93 -12.13
N LEU A 285 0.52 47.52 -12.50
CA LEU A 285 1.69 46.78 -12.98
C LEU A 285 2.27 45.89 -11.89
N PHE A 286 2.46 46.42 -10.67
CA PHE A 286 2.95 45.64 -9.53
C PHE A 286 1.93 44.56 -9.07
N ALA A 287 0.64 44.91 -9.05
CA ALA A 287 -0.41 43.97 -8.71
C ALA A 287 -0.50 42.83 -9.73
N ALA A 288 -0.39 43.12 -11.03
CA ALA A 288 -0.35 42.10 -12.09
C ALA A 288 0.86 41.17 -11.94
N ALA A 289 2.06 41.69 -11.71
CA ALA A 289 3.26 40.90 -11.50
C ALA A 289 3.09 39.94 -10.31
N ARG A 290 2.54 40.42 -9.20
CA ARG A 290 2.30 39.62 -7.99
C ARG A 290 1.18 38.60 -8.15
N LEU A 291 0.15 38.91 -8.96
CA LEU A 291 -0.96 38.01 -9.22
C LEU A 291 -0.53 36.80 -10.06
N TYR A 292 0.38 36.98 -11.02
CA TYR A 292 0.78 35.92 -11.93
C TYR A 292 1.72 34.88 -11.31
N ASP A 293 2.49 35.22 -10.28
CA ASP A 293 3.40 34.30 -9.61
C ASP A 293 2.67 33.06 -9.04
N PRO A 294 1.66 33.18 -8.13
CA PRO A 294 0.94 32.05 -7.60
C PRO A 294 0.10 31.33 -8.68
N LEU A 295 -0.39 32.03 -9.70
CA LEU A 295 -1.10 31.43 -10.82
C LEU A 295 -0.17 30.56 -11.67
N GLY A 296 1.07 31.00 -11.92
CA GLY A 296 2.07 30.21 -12.62
C GLY A 296 2.38 28.88 -11.93
N VAL A 297 2.50 28.91 -10.59
CA VAL A 297 2.67 27.71 -9.76
C VAL A 297 1.44 26.79 -9.84
N VAL A 298 0.24 27.35 -9.81
CA VAL A 298 -1.02 26.60 -9.94
C VAL A 298 -1.10 25.88 -11.27
N LEU A 299 -0.78 26.56 -12.39
CA LEU A 299 -0.81 25.94 -13.72
C LEU A 299 0.16 24.76 -13.83
N GLN A 300 1.34 24.86 -13.22
CA GLN A 300 2.30 23.77 -13.12
C GLN A 300 1.75 22.59 -12.29
N ASN A 301 1.09 22.89 -11.19
CA ASN A 301 0.60 21.89 -10.25
C ASN A 301 -0.70 21.20 -10.70
N ILE A 302 -1.52 21.85 -11.54
CA ILE A 302 -2.73 21.24 -12.12
C ILE A 302 -2.39 19.94 -12.85
N ALA A 303 -1.31 19.94 -13.64
CA ALA A 303 -0.86 18.75 -14.35
C ALA A 303 -0.51 17.59 -13.39
N ALA A 304 0.14 17.89 -12.25
CA ALA A 304 0.48 16.91 -11.22
C ALA A 304 -0.77 16.31 -10.54
N THR A 305 -1.88 17.07 -10.44
CA THR A 305 -3.12 16.58 -9.80
C THR A 305 -3.92 15.58 -10.65
N PHE A 306 -3.67 15.53 -11.97
CA PHE A 306 -4.41 14.60 -12.84
C PHE A 306 -4.15 13.13 -12.49
N ASN A 307 -2.94 12.78 -12.10
CA ASN A 307 -2.56 11.40 -11.74
C ASN A 307 -3.09 10.97 -10.36
N THR A 308 -3.48 11.90 -9.52
CA THR A 308 -3.85 11.64 -8.12
C THR A 308 -5.16 10.86 -7.99
N LYS A 309 -6.06 10.99 -8.96
CA LYS A 309 -7.32 10.25 -8.96
C LYS A 309 -7.06 8.75 -8.98
N LEU A 310 -6.13 8.28 -9.80
CA LEU A 310 -5.77 6.86 -9.88
C LEU A 310 -5.18 6.35 -8.55
N GLN A 311 -4.31 7.14 -7.89
CA GLN A 311 -3.73 6.79 -6.59
C GLN A 311 -4.80 6.67 -5.50
N ILE A 312 -5.76 7.60 -5.48
CA ILE A 312 -6.91 7.55 -4.56
C ILE A 312 -7.78 6.33 -4.82
N GLU A 313 -8.06 5.99 -6.09
CA GLU A 313 -8.85 4.82 -6.47
C GLU A 313 -8.16 3.51 -6.05
N ARG A 314 -6.85 3.41 -6.22
CA ARG A 314 -6.05 2.25 -5.74
C ARG A 314 -6.11 2.11 -4.22
N MET A 315 -5.92 3.20 -3.49
CA MET A 315 -6.02 3.19 -2.04
C MET A 315 -7.43 2.81 -1.56
N ARG A 316 -8.47 3.33 -2.21
CA ARG A 316 -9.86 2.96 -1.93
C ARG A 316 -10.13 1.49 -2.20
N SER A 317 -9.58 0.96 -3.29
CA SER A 317 -9.73 -0.46 -3.60
C SER A 317 -9.21 -1.39 -2.51
N ILE A 318 -8.39 -0.87 -1.58
CA ILE A 318 -7.95 -1.59 -0.38
C ILE A 318 -8.90 -1.29 0.79
N LEU A 319 -9.19 0.01 1.03
CA LEU A 319 -9.99 0.45 2.19
C LEU A 319 -11.47 0.01 2.14
N GLU A 320 -12.02 -0.15 0.93
CA GLU A 320 -13.43 -0.52 0.70
C GLU A 320 -13.63 -2.04 0.52
N GLN A 321 -12.56 -2.84 0.67
CA GLN A 321 -12.70 -4.30 0.62
C GLN A 321 -13.54 -4.82 1.78
N PRO A 322 -14.41 -5.79 1.53
CA PRO A 322 -15.17 -6.42 2.59
C PRO A 322 -14.23 -7.13 3.57
N VAL A 323 -14.37 -6.82 4.84
CA VAL A 323 -13.66 -7.49 5.93
C VAL A 323 -14.48 -8.67 6.41
N GLN A 324 -13.82 -9.78 6.71
CA GLN A 324 -14.48 -10.88 7.40
C GLN A 324 -14.86 -10.43 8.81
N THR A 325 -16.11 -10.64 9.16
CA THR A 325 -16.65 -10.31 10.50
C THR A 325 -17.21 -11.56 11.15
N GLY A 326 -17.36 -11.54 12.46
CA GLY A 326 -17.95 -12.65 13.20
C GLY A 326 -18.01 -12.37 14.69
N THR A 327 -18.48 -13.34 15.46
CA THR A 327 -18.53 -13.25 16.91
C THR A 327 -17.13 -13.46 17.50
N GLU A 328 -16.76 -12.64 18.47
CA GLU A 328 -15.55 -12.83 19.26
C GLU A 328 -15.76 -13.83 20.42
N ASN A 329 -17.02 -14.17 20.74
CA ASN A 329 -17.35 -15.13 21.78
C ASN A 329 -17.48 -16.53 21.15
N PHE A 330 -16.38 -17.28 21.15
CA PHE A 330 -16.27 -18.62 20.58
C PHE A 330 -15.56 -19.56 21.54
N HIS A 331 -16.33 -20.45 22.17
CA HIS A 331 -15.85 -21.46 23.12
C HIS A 331 -16.61 -22.78 22.88
N PRO A 332 -16.21 -23.57 21.88
CA PRO A 332 -16.86 -24.84 21.61
C PRO A 332 -16.48 -25.90 22.67
N ASP A 333 -17.42 -26.79 23.01
CA ASP A 333 -17.15 -27.92 23.92
C ASP A 333 -16.26 -28.98 23.29
N ARG A 334 -16.29 -29.10 21.97
CA ARG A 334 -15.47 -30.02 21.16
C ARG A 334 -14.84 -29.28 19.99
N TYR A 335 -13.79 -29.85 19.44
CA TYR A 335 -13.04 -29.27 18.32
C TYR A 335 -13.04 -30.16 17.09
N ASP A 336 -14.14 -30.89 16.83
CA ASP A 336 -14.31 -31.63 15.57
C ASP A 336 -14.43 -30.67 14.40
N ILE A 337 -13.73 -30.93 13.29
CA ILE A 337 -13.87 -30.16 12.05
C ILE A 337 -14.82 -30.94 11.13
N THR A 338 -15.94 -30.36 10.75
CA THR A 338 -16.90 -30.99 9.84
C THR A 338 -17.08 -30.16 8.58
N PHE A 339 -16.86 -30.79 7.43
CA PHE A 339 -17.23 -30.27 6.13
C PHE A 339 -18.62 -30.81 5.79
N ASP A 340 -19.56 -29.93 5.55
CA ASP A 340 -20.96 -30.27 5.27
C ASP A 340 -21.34 -29.70 3.90
N HIS A 341 -21.32 -30.57 2.88
CA HIS A 341 -21.61 -30.27 1.48
C HIS A 341 -20.85 -29.05 0.95
N VAL A 342 -19.54 -28.96 1.24
CA VAL A 342 -18.71 -27.80 0.94
C VAL A 342 -18.37 -27.74 -0.53
N SER A 343 -18.68 -26.59 -1.15
CA SER A 343 -18.25 -26.24 -2.49
C SER A 343 -17.44 -24.95 -2.46
N PHE A 344 -16.37 -24.87 -3.27
CA PHE A 344 -15.48 -23.73 -3.31
C PHE A 344 -14.83 -23.52 -4.67
N ALA A 345 -14.72 -22.25 -5.07
CA ALA A 345 -13.98 -21.81 -6.26
C ALA A 345 -13.17 -20.54 -5.95
N TYR A 346 -11.91 -20.48 -6.39
CA TYR A 346 -11.09 -19.26 -6.27
C TYR A 346 -11.54 -18.15 -7.24
N ARG A 347 -12.17 -18.53 -8.36
CA ARG A 347 -12.76 -17.64 -9.37
C ARG A 347 -14.06 -18.22 -9.84
N GLU A 348 -15.01 -17.38 -10.24
CA GLU A 348 -16.25 -17.83 -10.84
C GLU A 348 -15.99 -18.80 -12.00
N GLY A 349 -16.64 -19.96 -11.99
CA GLY A 349 -16.54 -20.98 -13.03
C GLY A 349 -15.34 -21.95 -12.93
N ALA A 350 -14.48 -21.81 -11.94
CA ALA A 350 -13.35 -22.73 -11.70
C ALA A 350 -13.50 -23.44 -10.34
N GLY A 351 -14.44 -24.39 -10.24
CA GLY A 351 -14.66 -25.23 -9.05
C GLY A 351 -13.36 -25.94 -8.63
N VAL A 352 -13.05 -25.91 -7.34
CA VAL A 352 -11.89 -26.59 -6.75
C VAL A 352 -12.34 -27.65 -5.76
N LEU A 353 -13.43 -27.42 -5.05
CA LEU A 353 -14.13 -28.40 -4.24
C LEU A 353 -15.61 -28.40 -4.63
N GLU A 354 -16.19 -29.57 -4.75
CA GLU A 354 -17.59 -29.77 -5.13
C GLU A 354 -18.20 -30.83 -4.21
N ASP A 355 -19.19 -30.39 -3.40
CA ASP A 355 -19.98 -31.25 -2.51
C ASP A 355 -19.13 -32.11 -1.55
N VAL A 356 -18.09 -31.52 -0.96
CA VAL A 356 -17.15 -32.21 -0.07
C VAL A 356 -17.75 -32.35 1.32
N SER A 357 -17.85 -33.61 1.82
CA SER A 357 -18.38 -33.91 3.15
C SER A 357 -17.50 -34.94 3.87
N PHE A 358 -16.94 -34.56 5.02
CA PHE A 358 -16.18 -35.43 5.93
C PHE A 358 -16.08 -34.78 7.33
N THR A 359 -15.64 -35.59 8.32
CA THR A 359 -15.41 -35.10 9.69
C THR A 359 -14.05 -35.55 10.19
N ALA A 360 -13.22 -34.58 10.62
CA ALA A 360 -12.01 -34.82 11.40
C ALA A 360 -12.35 -34.71 12.89
N ARG A 361 -12.31 -35.83 13.60
CA ARG A 361 -12.75 -35.92 15.00
C ARG A 361 -11.68 -35.45 15.96
N GLN A 362 -12.12 -34.95 17.11
CA GLN A 362 -11.21 -34.57 18.19
C GLN A 362 -10.44 -35.78 18.72
N GLY A 363 -9.12 -35.61 18.85
CA GLY A 363 -8.22 -36.67 19.33
C GLY A 363 -7.76 -37.64 18.24
N GLU A 364 -8.21 -37.47 16.99
CA GLU A 364 -7.85 -38.30 15.84
C GLU A 364 -7.00 -37.53 14.83
N VAL A 365 -6.17 -38.24 14.10
CA VAL A 365 -5.40 -37.74 12.94
C VAL A 365 -6.16 -38.08 11.67
N THR A 366 -6.71 -37.09 11.01
CA THR A 366 -7.36 -37.20 9.70
C THR A 366 -6.40 -36.78 8.60
N ALA A 367 -6.08 -37.69 7.67
CA ALA A 367 -5.19 -37.43 6.54
C ALA A 367 -5.98 -37.14 5.26
N LEU A 368 -5.67 -36.00 4.63
CA LEU A 368 -6.14 -35.67 3.28
C LEU A 368 -5.10 -36.12 2.26
N ILE A 369 -5.50 -37.01 1.37
CA ILE A 369 -4.63 -37.56 0.32
C ILE A 369 -5.30 -37.43 -1.06
N GLY A 370 -4.55 -37.65 -2.11
CA GLY A 370 -5.03 -37.60 -3.50
C GLY A 370 -4.02 -36.98 -4.46
N PRO A 371 -4.32 -36.97 -5.76
CA PRO A 371 -3.45 -36.35 -6.77
C PRO A 371 -3.22 -34.85 -6.53
N SER A 372 -2.15 -34.32 -7.13
CA SER A 372 -1.92 -32.86 -7.14
C SER A 372 -3.08 -32.15 -7.82
N GLY A 373 -3.54 -31.04 -7.23
CA GLY A 373 -4.72 -30.31 -7.72
C GLY A 373 -6.07 -30.84 -7.18
N GLY A 374 -6.13 -31.95 -6.45
CA GLY A 374 -7.37 -32.53 -5.91
C GLY A 374 -8.09 -31.73 -4.81
N GLY A 375 -7.59 -30.55 -4.41
CA GLY A 375 -8.27 -29.65 -3.45
C GLY A 375 -7.81 -29.78 -1.99
N LYS A 376 -6.82 -30.62 -1.66
CA LYS A 376 -6.35 -30.87 -0.29
C LYS A 376 -5.93 -29.63 0.48
N SER A 377 -5.02 -28.81 -0.09
CA SER A 377 -4.56 -27.56 0.54
C SER A 377 -5.68 -26.53 0.63
N THR A 378 -6.62 -26.57 -0.31
CA THR A 378 -7.83 -25.73 -0.26
C THR A 378 -8.70 -26.11 0.92
N ALA A 379 -8.95 -27.41 1.15
CA ALA A 379 -9.73 -27.87 2.30
C ALA A 379 -9.10 -27.41 3.64
N CYS A 380 -7.78 -27.56 3.83
CA CYS A 380 -7.11 -27.04 5.03
C CYS A 380 -7.27 -25.54 5.20
N LYS A 381 -7.17 -24.76 4.11
CA LYS A 381 -7.33 -23.30 4.14
C LYS A 381 -8.76 -22.89 4.48
N LEU A 382 -9.77 -23.63 4.02
CA LEU A 382 -11.17 -23.42 4.35
C LEU A 382 -11.47 -23.80 5.81
N ALA A 383 -10.88 -24.87 6.34
CA ALA A 383 -10.99 -25.23 7.75
C ALA A 383 -10.56 -24.08 8.68
N ALA A 384 -9.51 -23.35 8.29
CA ALA A 384 -9.02 -22.18 9.03
C ALA A 384 -9.70 -20.85 8.65
N ARG A 385 -10.74 -20.90 7.81
CA ARG A 385 -11.41 -19.69 7.30
C ARG A 385 -10.47 -18.70 6.62
N PHE A 386 -9.44 -19.15 5.91
CA PHE A 386 -8.62 -18.27 5.07
C PHE A 386 -9.43 -17.76 3.86
N TRP A 387 -10.43 -18.51 3.45
CA TRP A 387 -11.48 -18.17 2.50
C TRP A 387 -12.82 -18.60 3.07
N ASP A 388 -13.88 -17.90 2.72
CA ASP A 388 -15.24 -18.36 2.98
C ASP A 388 -15.68 -19.30 1.84
N VAL A 389 -16.47 -20.32 2.15
CA VAL A 389 -16.98 -21.29 1.18
C VAL A 389 -17.99 -20.65 0.23
N THR A 390 -18.13 -21.16 -1.00
CA THR A 390 -19.14 -20.72 -1.96
C THR A 390 -20.46 -21.45 -1.80
N GLY A 391 -20.45 -22.64 -1.20
CA GLY A 391 -21.62 -23.43 -0.87
C GLY A 391 -21.34 -24.39 0.28
N GLY A 392 -22.37 -24.84 0.98
CA GLY A 392 -22.22 -25.67 2.17
C GLY A 392 -21.71 -24.92 3.38
N LYS A 393 -21.12 -25.63 4.35
CA LYS A 393 -20.59 -25.07 5.61
C LYS A 393 -19.38 -25.85 6.10
N VAL A 394 -18.44 -25.13 6.73
CA VAL A 394 -17.40 -25.72 7.57
C VAL A 394 -17.74 -25.44 9.02
N LEU A 395 -17.78 -26.47 9.84
CA LEU A 395 -18.11 -26.37 11.25
C LEU A 395 -16.90 -26.70 12.11
N LEU A 396 -16.68 -25.94 13.18
CA LEU A 396 -15.74 -26.28 14.25
C LEU A 396 -16.52 -26.46 15.56
N GLY A 397 -16.54 -27.69 16.08
CA GLY A 397 -17.36 -28.02 17.26
C GLY A 397 -18.84 -27.73 17.07
N GLY A 398 -19.37 -27.95 15.86
CA GLY A 398 -20.76 -27.69 15.50
C GLY A 398 -21.10 -26.24 15.17
N THR A 399 -20.16 -25.31 15.33
CA THR A 399 -20.37 -23.88 15.00
C THR A 399 -19.83 -23.58 13.61
N ASP A 400 -20.60 -22.91 12.76
CA ASP A 400 -20.20 -22.47 11.44
C ASP A 400 -19.04 -21.45 11.54
N VAL A 401 -17.87 -21.79 10.99
CA VAL A 401 -16.67 -20.95 11.07
C VAL A 401 -16.87 -19.58 10.41
N SER A 402 -17.80 -19.46 9.45
CA SER A 402 -18.10 -18.18 8.78
C SER A 402 -18.74 -17.14 9.73
N THR A 403 -19.30 -17.58 10.84
CA THR A 403 -19.94 -16.73 11.85
C THR A 403 -19.01 -16.28 12.97
N VAL A 404 -17.78 -16.83 13.04
CA VAL A 404 -16.79 -16.56 14.11
C VAL A 404 -15.76 -15.56 13.59
N ASP A 405 -15.38 -14.57 14.41
CA ASP A 405 -14.27 -13.67 14.05
C ASP A 405 -12.99 -14.44 13.69
N PRO A 406 -12.33 -14.13 12.54
CA PRO A 406 -11.18 -14.90 12.07
C PRO A 406 -10.01 -14.96 13.07
N GLU A 407 -9.71 -13.87 13.77
CA GLU A 407 -8.63 -13.85 14.75
C GLU A 407 -8.97 -14.71 15.97
N THR A 408 -10.23 -14.70 16.38
CA THR A 408 -10.73 -15.56 17.47
C THR A 408 -10.74 -17.02 17.07
N LEU A 409 -11.20 -17.33 15.86
CA LEU A 409 -11.15 -18.69 15.30
C LEU A 409 -9.72 -19.24 15.27
N LEU A 410 -8.79 -18.46 14.74
CA LEU A 410 -7.38 -18.83 14.57
C LEU A 410 -6.65 -19.07 15.91
N ARG A 411 -7.17 -18.59 17.05
CA ARG A 411 -6.65 -18.97 18.38
C ARG A 411 -6.78 -20.46 18.64
N SER A 412 -7.80 -21.12 18.08
CA SER A 412 -8.03 -22.55 18.21
C SER A 412 -7.17 -23.41 17.29
N TYR A 413 -6.38 -22.82 16.39
CA TYR A 413 -5.57 -23.52 15.41
C TYR A 413 -4.07 -23.32 15.63
N SER A 414 -3.29 -24.41 15.64
CA SER A 414 -1.85 -24.41 15.38
C SER A 414 -1.59 -24.85 13.96
N MET A 415 -0.73 -24.16 13.22
CA MET A 415 -0.47 -24.45 11.80
C MET A 415 1.02 -24.64 11.57
N VAL A 416 1.35 -25.70 10.84
CA VAL A 416 2.70 -25.95 10.34
C VAL A 416 2.61 -26.03 8.82
N PHE A 417 3.15 -25.00 8.15
CA PHE A 417 3.14 -24.87 6.70
C PHE A 417 4.34 -25.57 6.07
N GLN A 418 4.22 -25.92 4.80
CA GLN A 418 5.31 -26.44 3.98
C GLN A 418 6.45 -25.43 3.88
N ASP A 419 6.12 -24.17 3.50
CA ASP A 419 7.08 -23.09 3.42
C ASP A 419 7.09 -22.30 4.74
N VAL A 420 8.14 -22.52 5.53
CA VAL A 420 8.29 -21.86 6.83
C VAL A 420 8.85 -20.46 6.66
N VAL A 421 8.07 -19.46 7.07
CA VAL A 421 8.51 -18.07 7.13
C VAL A 421 9.04 -17.73 8.53
N LEU A 422 10.28 -17.22 8.58
CA LEU A 422 10.91 -16.70 9.79
C LEU A 422 11.10 -15.19 9.68
N PHE A 423 10.88 -14.50 10.79
CA PHE A 423 11.05 -13.06 10.86
C PHE A 423 12.51 -12.69 11.16
N ARG A 424 12.94 -11.53 10.69
CA ARG A 424 14.26 -10.98 11.02
C ARG A 424 14.31 -10.54 12.49
N ASP A 425 14.45 -11.51 13.35
CA ASP A 425 14.52 -11.36 14.81
C ASP A 425 15.36 -12.51 15.40
N THR A 426 15.52 -12.56 16.71
CA THR A 426 16.20 -13.67 17.36
C THR A 426 15.46 -14.99 17.19
N VAL A 427 16.16 -16.12 17.35
CA VAL A 427 15.52 -17.45 17.40
C VAL A 427 14.47 -17.51 18.51
N MET A 428 14.80 -16.94 19.69
CA MET A 428 13.90 -16.85 20.84
C MET A 428 12.58 -16.18 20.48
N GLU A 429 12.63 -14.98 19.88
CA GLU A 429 11.44 -14.23 19.51
C GLU A 429 10.68 -14.90 18.37
N ASN A 430 11.37 -15.54 17.44
CA ASN A 430 10.73 -16.33 16.41
C ASN A 430 9.89 -17.49 16.98
N ILE A 431 10.33 -18.13 18.04
CA ILE A 431 9.54 -19.19 18.72
C ILE A 431 8.42 -18.55 19.54
N ARG A 432 8.69 -17.42 20.25
CA ARG A 432 7.72 -16.69 21.07
C ARG A 432 6.49 -16.18 20.30
N LEU A 433 6.59 -16.06 18.97
CA LEU A 433 5.43 -15.77 18.12
C LEU A 433 4.27 -16.76 18.31
N GLY A 434 4.53 -17.99 18.74
CA GLY A 434 3.49 -18.99 19.05
C GLY A 434 2.53 -18.51 20.13
N ARG A 435 3.02 -17.85 21.19
CA ARG A 435 2.20 -17.29 22.26
C ARG A 435 2.83 -16.01 22.80
N ARG A 436 2.17 -14.87 22.56
CA ARG A 436 2.56 -13.57 23.13
C ARG A 436 2.59 -13.64 24.65
N GLY A 437 3.66 -13.13 25.26
CA GLY A 437 3.83 -13.11 26.70
C GLY A 437 4.32 -14.42 27.33
N ALA A 438 4.71 -15.42 26.51
CA ALA A 438 5.39 -16.63 26.99
C ALA A 438 6.72 -16.25 27.66
N THR A 439 7.04 -16.88 28.80
CA THR A 439 8.32 -16.70 29.48
C THR A 439 9.46 -17.34 28.69
N ASP A 440 10.70 -16.97 29.00
CA ASP A 440 11.88 -17.58 28.35
C ASP A 440 11.92 -19.10 28.60
N GLU A 441 11.54 -19.53 29.82
CA GLU A 441 11.48 -20.94 30.20
C GLU A 441 10.49 -21.73 29.33
N GLU A 442 9.28 -21.18 29.11
CA GLU A 442 8.27 -21.81 28.25
C GLU A 442 8.74 -21.91 26.79
N VAL A 443 9.43 -20.88 26.29
CA VAL A 443 10.01 -20.89 24.94
C VAL A 443 11.10 -21.96 24.83
N LEU A 444 11.97 -22.07 25.82
CA LEU A 444 13.03 -23.08 25.87
C LEU A 444 12.44 -24.50 25.96
N GLU A 445 11.36 -24.70 26.72
CA GLU A 445 10.67 -25.98 26.81
C GLU A 445 10.07 -26.39 25.48
N ALA A 446 9.36 -25.47 24.80
CA ALA A 446 8.81 -25.71 23.46
C ALA A 446 9.92 -26.01 22.44
N ALA A 447 11.05 -25.29 22.51
CA ALA A 447 12.19 -25.53 21.64
C ALA A 447 12.81 -26.93 21.84
N ARG A 448 12.95 -27.36 23.10
CA ARG A 448 13.44 -28.73 23.43
C ARG A 448 12.44 -29.79 22.96
N ALA A 449 11.15 -29.57 23.18
CA ALA A 449 10.10 -30.46 22.69
C ALA A 449 10.11 -30.62 21.15
N ALA A 450 10.45 -29.52 20.44
CA ALA A 450 10.59 -29.49 18.98
C ALA A 450 11.98 -29.91 18.48
N GLN A 451 12.86 -30.45 19.34
CA GLN A 451 14.22 -30.87 18.97
C GLN A 451 15.09 -29.73 18.38
N CYS A 452 14.87 -28.49 18.85
CA CYS A 452 15.61 -27.31 18.37
C CYS A 452 16.91 -27.04 19.15
N ASP A 453 16.98 -27.47 20.42
CA ASP A 453 18.01 -27.03 21.37
C ASP A 453 19.44 -27.38 20.88
N GLU A 454 19.63 -28.52 20.25
CA GLU A 454 20.93 -28.98 19.77
C GLU A 454 21.53 -28.06 18.70
N PHE A 455 20.76 -27.71 17.67
CA PHE A 455 21.28 -26.86 16.60
C PHE A 455 21.35 -25.39 17.04
N ILE A 456 20.39 -24.92 17.86
CA ILE A 456 20.39 -23.54 18.36
C ILE A 456 21.64 -23.25 19.18
N ARG A 457 22.09 -24.19 20.03
CA ARG A 457 23.33 -24.04 20.81
C ARG A 457 24.59 -23.96 19.95
N LYS A 458 24.57 -24.45 18.73
CA LYS A 458 25.67 -24.35 17.76
C LYS A 458 25.74 -22.99 17.08
N LEU A 459 24.67 -22.17 17.17
CA LEU A 459 24.62 -20.81 16.61
C LEU A 459 25.51 -19.84 17.44
N PRO A 460 26.05 -18.79 16.84
CA PRO A 460 27.04 -17.89 17.48
C PRO A 460 26.58 -17.28 18.82
N GLN A 461 25.27 -16.98 18.96
CA GLN A 461 24.67 -16.41 20.16
C GLN A 461 23.53 -17.29 20.70
N GLY A 462 23.47 -18.57 20.32
CA GLY A 462 22.42 -19.49 20.74
C GLY A 462 21.02 -18.94 20.40
N TYR A 463 20.13 -18.93 21.36
CA TYR A 463 18.75 -18.41 21.21
C TYR A 463 18.67 -16.92 20.87
N GLN A 464 19.71 -16.13 21.19
CA GLN A 464 19.78 -14.69 20.87
C GLN A 464 20.36 -14.42 19.49
N THR A 465 20.67 -15.46 18.71
CA THR A 465 21.13 -15.29 17.33
C THR A 465 20.01 -14.69 16.49
N VAL A 466 20.29 -13.55 15.86
CA VAL A 466 19.37 -12.91 14.92
C VAL A 466 19.37 -13.68 13.61
N ILE A 467 18.20 -14.14 13.21
CA ILE A 467 18.01 -14.89 11.96
C ILE A 467 17.82 -13.87 10.82
N GLY A 468 18.49 -14.10 9.69
CA GLY A 468 18.30 -13.30 8.48
C GLY A 468 16.88 -13.43 7.91
N GLU A 469 16.60 -12.64 6.89
CA GLU A 469 15.31 -12.66 6.18
C GLU A 469 14.94 -14.08 5.77
N ASN A 470 13.73 -14.53 6.10
CA ASN A 470 13.21 -15.89 5.87
C ASN A 470 14.12 -17.02 6.39
N GLY A 471 14.98 -16.76 7.40
CA GLY A 471 15.84 -17.79 7.96
C GLY A 471 16.91 -18.31 6.98
N SER A 472 17.42 -17.44 6.10
CA SER A 472 18.38 -17.80 5.05
C SER A 472 19.68 -18.47 5.56
N THR A 473 19.97 -18.34 6.86
CA THR A 473 21.12 -18.96 7.54
C THR A 473 20.83 -20.35 8.11
N LEU A 474 19.59 -20.81 8.08
CA LEU A 474 19.15 -22.08 8.63
C LEU A 474 18.79 -23.08 7.53
N SER A 475 19.01 -24.37 7.78
CA SER A 475 18.57 -25.45 6.92
C SER A 475 17.03 -25.57 6.89
N GLY A 476 16.47 -26.25 5.90
CA GLY A 476 15.03 -26.49 5.82
C GLY A 476 14.47 -27.17 7.06
N GLY A 477 15.16 -28.20 7.57
CA GLY A 477 14.75 -28.94 8.77
C GLY A 477 14.85 -28.13 10.07
N GLU A 478 15.81 -27.23 10.18
CA GLU A 478 15.91 -26.31 11.33
C GLU A 478 14.77 -25.28 11.32
N ARG A 479 14.46 -24.70 10.15
CA ARG A 479 13.29 -23.81 10.02
C ARG A 479 11.99 -24.53 10.37
N GLN A 480 11.82 -25.77 9.89
CA GLN A 480 10.64 -26.58 10.18
C GLN A 480 10.49 -26.84 11.68
N ARG A 481 11.57 -27.21 12.38
CA ARG A 481 11.54 -27.42 13.84
C ARG A 481 11.18 -26.14 14.61
N ILE A 482 11.64 -24.96 14.17
CA ILE A 482 11.21 -23.69 14.75
C ILE A 482 9.69 -23.48 14.55
N SER A 483 9.15 -23.81 13.37
CA SER A 483 7.71 -23.73 13.12
C SER A 483 6.91 -24.68 14.04
N ILE A 484 7.41 -25.91 14.25
CA ILE A 484 6.81 -26.84 15.19
C ILE A 484 6.91 -26.34 16.63
N ALA A 485 8.04 -25.73 17.03
CA ALA A 485 8.19 -25.09 18.36
C ALA A 485 7.15 -23.98 18.58
N ARG A 486 6.88 -23.15 17.55
CA ARG A 486 5.77 -22.17 17.58
C ARG A 486 4.42 -22.82 17.83
N ALA A 487 4.14 -23.92 17.13
CA ALA A 487 2.88 -24.64 17.25
C ALA A 487 2.73 -25.31 18.63
N LEU A 488 3.80 -25.90 19.17
CA LEU A 488 3.85 -26.45 20.53
C LEU A 488 3.63 -25.38 21.59
N LEU A 489 4.32 -24.23 21.48
CA LEU A 489 4.18 -23.10 22.40
C LEU A 489 2.76 -22.51 22.39
N LYS A 490 2.12 -22.48 21.22
CA LYS A 490 0.74 -22.04 21.08
C LYS A 490 -0.25 -22.98 21.74
N ASP A 491 -0.01 -24.26 21.67
CA ASP A 491 -0.78 -25.35 22.27
C ASP A 491 -2.28 -25.32 21.95
N ALA A 492 -2.62 -25.01 20.69
CA ALA A 492 -4.01 -24.95 20.25
C ALA A 492 -4.64 -26.37 20.14
N PRO A 493 -5.97 -26.52 20.33
CA PRO A 493 -6.66 -27.81 20.28
C PRO A 493 -6.75 -28.44 18.89
N VAL A 494 -6.60 -27.63 17.83
CA VAL A 494 -6.63 -28.08 16.43
C VAL A 494 -5.25 -27.87 15.81
N VAL A 495 -4.75 -28.86 15.07
CA VAL A 495 -3.48 -28.78 14.34
C VAL A 495 -3.73 -29.01 12.85
N LEU A 496 -3.31 -28.04 12.04
CA LEU A 496 -3.28 -28.18 10.58
C LEU A 496 -1.83 -28.36 10.13
N LEU A 497 -1.55 -29.44 9.40
CA LEU A 497 -0.23 -29.75 8.87
C LEU A 497 -0.29 -29.77 7.34
N ASP A 498 0.52 -28.94 6.70
CA ASP A 498 0.70 -28.94 5.25
C ASP A 498 2.12 -29.44 4.94
N GLU A 499 2.23 -30.71 4.55
CA GLU A 499 3.46 -31.36 4.05
C GLU A 499 4.74 -31.10 4.89
N ALA A 500 4.64 -31.22 6.20
CA ALA A 500 5.69 -30.82 7.15
C ALA A 500 7.03 -31.58 7.07
N THR A 501 7.14 -32.64 6.23
CA THR A 501 8.34 -33.50 6.15
C THR A 501 8.94 -33.63 4.75
N ALA A 502 8.44 -32.88 3.76
CA ALA A 502 8.98 -32.88 2.41
C ALA A 502 10.39 -32.29 2.35
N SER A 503 11.30 -32.94 1.62
CA SER A 503 12.66 -32.43 1.32
C SER A 503 13.64 -32.32 2.49
N LEU A 504 13.48 -33.14 3.55
CA LEU A 504 14.41 -33.19 4.68
C LEU A 504 15.43 -34.31 4.49
N ASP A 505 16.63 -34.11 5.00
CA ASP A 505 17.62 -35.17 5.18
C ASP A 505 17.20 -36.13 6.31
N VAL A 506 17.70 -37.38 6.29
CA VAL A 506 17.24 -38.47 7.17
C VAL A 506 17.34 -38.13 8.67
N GLU A 507 18.40 -37.40 9.08
CA GLU A 507 18.62 -37.00 10.47
C GLU A 507 17.60 -35.95 10.93
N ASN A 508 17.37 -34.94 10.12
CA ASN A 508 16.35 -33.90 10.38
C ASN A 508 14.92 -34.47 10.30
N GLU A 509 14.66 -35.44 9.40
CA GLU A 509 13.36 -36.12 9.29
C GLU A 509 12.98 -36.78 10.60
N SER A 510 13.89 -37.54 11.22
CA SER A 510 13.65 -38.24 12.51
C SER A 510 13.35 -37.22 13.65
N ALA A 511 14.12 -36.13 13.72
CA ALA A 511 13.90 -35.09 14.72
C ALA A 511 12.53 -34.39 14.53
N VAL A 512 12.17 -34.08 13.28
CA VAL A 512 10.87 -33.46 12.93
C VAL A 512 9.71 -34.42 13.26
N GLN A 513 9.82 -35.71 12.93
CA GLN A 513 8.79 -36.71 13.26
C GLN A 513 8.58 -36.85 14.78
N THR A 514 9.67 -36.84 15.57
CA THR A 514 9.59 -36.85 17.04
C THR A 514 8.87 -35.60 17.57
N ALA A 515 9.18 -34.45 17.02
CA ALA A 515 8.56 -33.17 17.39
C ALA A 515 7.06 -33.15 17.02
N LEU A 516 6.71 -33.62 15.81
CA LEU A 516 5.33 -33.73 15.36
C LEU A 516 4.52 -34.70 16.23
N SER A 517 5.05 -35.88 16.56
CA SER A 517 4.35 -36.84 17.43
C SER A 517 3.95 -36.25 18.78
N ARG A 518 4.77 -35.33 19.34
CA ARG A 518 4.43 -34.58 20.55
C ARG A 518 3.35 -33.53 20.31
N LEU A 519 3.42 -32.83 19.17
CA LEU A 519 2.46 -31.78 18.82
C LEU A 519 1.05 -32.34 18.63
N LEU A 520 0.93 -33.54 18.04
CA LEU A 520 -0.36 -34.11 17.62
C LEU A 520 -1.12 -34.80 18.75
N GLN A 521 -0.48 -35.09 19.88
CA GLN A 521 -1.03 -35.90 20.95
C GLN A 521 -2.31 -35.28 21.55
N GLY A 522 -3.43 -36.01 21.44
CA GLY A 522 -4.73 -35.60 22.02
C GLY A 522 -5.45 -34.43 21.32
N LYS A 523 -5.00 -34.03 20.15
CA LYS A 523 -5.56 -32.89 19.39
C LYS A 523 -6.38 -33.35 18.19
N THR A 524 -7.21 -32.45 17.65
CA THR A 524 -7.84 -32.63 16.35
C THR A 524 -6.81 -32.33 15.28
N VAL A 525 -6.45 -33.31 14.47
CA VAL A 525 -5.39 -33.14 13.46
C VAL A 525 -5.96 -33.29 12.06
N LEU A 526 -5.70 -32.33 11.21
CA LEU A 526 -5.92 -32.41 9.77
C LEU A 526 -4.58 -32.27 9.06
N VAL A 527 -4.11 -33.33 8.41
CA VAL A 527 -2.80 -33.36 7.74
C VAL A 527 -2.95 -33.60 6.25
N ILE A 528 -2.27 -32.75 5.45
CA ILE A 528 -2.06 -33.05 4.03
C ILE A 528 -0.82 -33.91 3.92
N ALA A 529 -1.00 -35.12 3.41
CA ALA A 529 0.08 -36.08 3.31
C ALA A 529 0.38 -36.44 1.85
N HIS A 530 1.65 -36.29 1.49
CA HIS A 530 2.22 -36.75 0.23
C HIS A 530 3.02 -38.06 0.39
N LEU A 531 3.42 -38.37 1.62
CA LEU A 531 4.15 -39.58 1.95
C LEU A 531 3.23 -40.60 2.65
N MET A 532 3.05 -41.77 2.06
CA MET A 532 2.19 -42.82 2.63
C MET A 532 2.65 -43.30 4.00
N ARG A 533 3.93 -43.11 4.36
CA ARG A 533 4.44 -43.38 5.73
C ARG A 533 3.71 -42.53 6.78
N THR A 534 3.42 -41.28 6.47
CA THR A 534 2.67 -40.36 7.35
C THR A 534 1.20 -40.77 7.44
N VAL A 535 0.65 -41.33 6.36
CA VAL A 535 -0.76 -41.78 6.25
C VAL A 535 -1.01 -43.06 6.98
N ALA A 536 -0.02 -43.98 7.02
CA ALA A 536 -0.16 -45.31 7.67
C ALA A 536 -0.46 -45.22 9.18
N GLY A 537 -0.11 -44.09 9.82
CA GLY A 537 -0.41 -43.82 11.23
C GLY A 537 -1.65 -42.95 11.47
N ALA A 538 -2.41 -42.60 10.43
CA ALA A 538 -3.63 -41.80 10.56
C ALA A 538 -4.81 -42.69 11.02
N ASP A 539 -5.68 -42.10 11.84
CA ASP A 539 -6.91 -42.78 12.31
C ASP A 539 -7.98 -42.78 11.22
N HIS A 540 -8.03 -41.73 10.42
CA HIS A 540 -8.98 -41.54 9.32
C HIS A 540 -8.32 -40.97 8.08
N ILE A 541 -8.71 -41.46 6.92
CA ILE A 541 -8.20 -40.99 5.61
C ILE A 541 -9.38 -40.46 4.79
N VAL A 542 -9.18 -39.34 4.13
CA VAL A 542 -10.09 -38.77 3.14
C VAL A 542 -9.33 -38.63 1.83
N VAL A 543 -9.80 -39.30 0.79
CA VAL A 543 -9.21 -39.30 -0.55
C VAL A 543 -9.95 -38.27 -1.39
N LEU A 544 -9.24 -37.23 -1.83
CA LEU A 544 -9.76 -36.16 -2.68
C LEU A 544 -9.23 -36.32 -4.11
N GLU A 545 -10.13 -36.40 -5.09
CA GLU A 545 -9.81 -36.42 -6.51
C GLU A 545 -10.75 -35.48 -7.24
N ASP A 546 -10.21 -34.60 -8.06
CA ASP A 546 -10.96 -33.59 -8.85
C ASP A 546 -12.01 -32.81 -8.04
N GLY A 547 -11.67 -32.47 -6.80
CA GLY A 547 -12.53 -31.68 -5.93
C GLY A 547 -13.61 -32.47 -5.17
N HIS A 548 -13.68 -33.78 -5.31
CA HIS A 548 -14.67 -34.65 -4.64
C HIS A 548 -14.02 -35.60 -3.66
N VAL A 549 -14.75 -36.02 -2.62
CA VAL A 549 -14.36 -37.12 -1.75
C VAL A 549 -14.72 -38.43 -2.46
N VAL A 550 -13.71 -39.14 -2.95
CA VAL A 550 -13.90 -40.40 -3.66
C VAL A 550 -13.86 -41.64 -2.74
N GLN A 551 -13.11 -41.54 -1.63
CA GLN A 551 -13.02 -42.59 -0.61
C GLN A 551 -12.79 -41.95 0.77
N GLN A 552 -13.32 -42.55 1.83
CA GLN A 552 -12.99 -42.18 3.21
C GLN A 552 -13.13 -43.41 4.13
N GLY A 553 -12.28 -43.51 5.15
CA GLY A 553 -12.28 -44.62 6.10
C GLY A 553 -10.93 -44.77 6.80
N THR A 554 -10.75 -45.85 7.54
CA THR A 554 -9.46 -46.23 8.13
C THR A 554 -8.48 -46.72 7.05
N PRO A 555 -7.16 -46.67 7.28
CA PRO A 555 -6.17 -47.21 6.34
C PRO A 555 -6.43 -48.67 5.96
N ALA A 556 -6.85 -49.49 6.92
CA ALA A 556 -7.14 -50.94 6.71
C ALA A 556 -8.37 -51.11 5.80
N GLU A 557 -9.47 -50.42 6.09
CA GLU A 557 -10.69 -50.50 5.28
C GLU A 557 -10.44 -50.07 3.83
N LEU A 558 -9.69 -48.98 3.62
CA LEU A 558 -9.39 -48.47 2.29
C LEU A 558 -8.45 -49.37 1.48
N MET A 559 -7.54 -50.11 2.16
CA MET A 559 -6.71 -51.13 1.52
C MET A 559 -7.54 -52.32 1.05
N GLU A 560 -8.55 -52.74 1.83
CA GLU A 560 -9.47 -53.83 1.45
C GLU A 560 -10.43 -53.41 0.33
N GLN A 561 -10.97 -52.19 0.39
CA GLN A 561 -11.86 -51.65 -0.65
C GLN A 561 -11.18 -51.52 -2.02
N GLY A 562 -9.85 -51.39 -2.03
CA GLY A 562 -9.13 -51.09 -3.26
C GLY A 562 -9.29 -49.63 -3.69
N GLY A 563 -9.25 -49.35 -5.00
CA GLY A 563 -9.45 -48.02 -5.53
C GLY A 563 -8.21 -47.11 -5.48
N LEU A 564 -8.43 -45.80 -5.41
CA LEU A 564 -7.35 -44.81 -5.54
C LEU A 564 -6.34 -44.88 -4.39
N TYR A 565 -6.78 -45.06 -3.15
CA TYR A 565 -5.89 -45.20 -1.99
C TYR A 565 -4.89 -46.32 -2.17
N ARG A 566 -5.37 -47.53 -2.45
CA ARG A 566 -4.52 -48.73 -2.66
C ARG A 566 -3.54 -48.49 -3.81
N ARG A 567 -4.01 -47.93 -4.92
CA ARG A 567 -3.14 -47.61 -6.08
C ARG A 567 -2.02 -46.64 -5.70
N MET A 568 -2.31 -45.60 -4.91
CA MET A 568 -1.29 -44.64 -4.44
C MET A 568 -0.26 -45.31 -3.53
N VAL A 569 -0.68 -46.21 -2.63
CA VAL A 569 0.22 -46.98 -1.77
C VAL A 569 1.12 -47.89 -2.61
N GLU A 570 0.57 -48.63 -3.58
CA GLU A 570 1.31 -49.52 -4.48
C GLU A 570 2.36 -48.72 -5.30
N LEU A 571 1.98 -47.64 -5.91
CA LEU A 571 2.90 -46.78 -6.69
C LEU A 571 4.05 -46.19 -5.84
N GLN A 572 3.78 -45.82 -4.60
CA GLN A 572 4.84 -45.34 -3.71
C GLN A 572 5.79 -46.43 -3.27
N ASN A 573 5.29 -47.64 -3.02
CA ASN A 573 6.11 -48.82 -2.71
C ASN A 573 7.00 -49.20 -3.91
N GLU A 574 6.49 -49.14 -5.13
CA GLU A 574 7.26 -49.34 -6.36
C GLU A 574 8.35 -48.26 -6.51
N SER A 575 8.00 -47.00 -6.27
CA SER A 575 8.96 -45.87 -6.31
C SER A 575 10.08 -46.02 -5.27
N ALA A 576 9.77 -46.54 -4.07
CA ALA A 576 10.76 -46.79 -3.02
C ALA A 576 11.76 -47.90 -3.37
N GLN A 577 11.40 -48.82 -4.30
CA GLN A 577 12.27 -49.88 -4.80
C GLN A 577 13.12 -49.45 -5.99
N TRP A 578 12.85 -48.26 -6.58
CA TRP A 578 13.58 -47.75 -7.74
C TRP A 578 15.05 -47.50 -7.38
N ARG A 579 15.97 -48.09 -8.15
CA ARG A 579 17.43 -47.91 -8.02
C ARG A 579 17.93 -47.21 -9.28
N LEU A 580 18.85 -46.25 -9.10
CA LEU A 580 19.67 -45.75 -10.20
C LEU A 580 20.48 -46.92 -10.74
N GLY A 581 20.17 -47.36 -11.98
CA GLY A 581 20.89 -48.39 -12.70
C GLY A 581 22.27 -47.90 -13.17
#